data_608ecfd51215fed518881eb491f52538
#
_entry.id   608ecfd51215fed518881eb491f52538
#
_cell.length_a   1.000
_cell.length_b   1.000
_cell.length_c   1.000
_cell.angle_alpha   90.00
_cell.angle_beta   90.00
_cell.angle_gamma   90.00
#
_symmetry.space_group_name_H-M   'P 1'
#
loop_
_entity.id
_entity.type
_entity.pdbx_description
1 polymer ?
#
loop_
_entity_poly.entity_id
_entity_poly.type
_entity_poly.pdbx_seq_one_letter_code
_entity_poly.pdbx_strand_id
1 'polypeptide(L)'
;MIYTVGAFHTSRYLSKQPKTFVTTSSQELMEQVKRLGVETTLQSFFITGFNGLILGFAKSNNIRGIGVYGEINDPQIPQYRAAKSILQLLERLTFLKFGELHELDIMAEAIDKEIYKTRTSDDSYFDNK
;
A
#
# COMPACT_ATOMS: atom_id res chain seq x y z
N MET A 1 11.12 8.75 -15.26
CA MET A 1 9.95 8.29 -14.47
C MET A 1 10.31 8.20 -13.00
N ILE A 2 9.51 8.79 -12.12
CA ILE A 2 9.65 8.71 -10.68
C ILE A 2 8.53 7.84 -10.14
N TYR A 3 8.86 6.87 -9.28
CA TYR A 3 7.86 6.12 -8.50
C TYR A 3 8.00 6.47 -7.03
N THR A 4 6.90 6.82 -6.38
CA THR A 4 6.83 6.98 -4.93
C THR A 4 5.96 5.89 -4.34
N VAL A 5 6.32 5.40 -3.17
CA VAL A 5 5.60 4.31 -2.50
C VAL A 5 5.26 4.75 -1.09
N GLY A 6 4.04 4.55 -0.70
CA GLY A 6 3.57 4.92 0.64
C GLY A 6 2.43 4.04 1.13
N ALA A 7 1.93 4.39 2.30
CA ALA A 7 0.82 3.71 2.93
C ALA A 7 -0.38 4.65 3.07
N PHE A 8 -1.56 4.08 2.98
CA PHE A 8 -2.82 4.75 3.26
C PHE A 8 -3.47 4.11 4.50
N HIS A 9 -3.56 4.86 5.58
CA HIS A 9 -4.13 4.36 6.84
C HIS A 9 -5.65 4.38 6.78
N THR A 10 -6.25 3.23 7.06
CA THR A 10 -7.70 3.09 7.20
C THR A 10 -8.05 2.55 8.58
N SER A 11 -9.18 2.99 9.13
CA SER A 11 -9.72 2.46 10.38
C SER A 11 -10.45 1.12 10.20
N ARG A 12 -10.59 0.65 8.97
CA ARG A 12 -11.28 -0.61 8.68
C ARG A 12 -10.41 -1.81 9.02
N TYR A 13 -11.06 -2.88 9.43
CA TYR A 13 -10.42 -4.18 9.50
C TYR A 13 -10.03 -4.60 8.07
N LEU A 14 -8.74 -4.85 7.85
CA LEU A 14 -8.25 -5.17 6.50
C LEU A 14 -8.59 -6.60 6.11
N SER A 15 -9.00 -6.77 4.87
CA SER A 15 -9.05 -8.08 4.23
C SER A 15 -7.65 -8.65 4.02
N LYS A 16 -7.55 -9.92 3.66
CA LYS A 16 -6.28 -10.55 3.27
C LYS A 16 -5.70 -9.98 1.97
N GLN A 17 -6.44 -9.13 1.27
CA GLN A 17 -6.00 -8.45 0.06
C GLN A 17 -6.22 -6.94 0.22
N PRO A 18 -5.28 -6.23 0.84
CA PRO A 18 -5.36 -4.77 0.98
C PRO A 18 -5.45 -4.09 -0.38
N LYS A 19 -6.25 -3.04 -0.45
CA LYS A 19 -6.36 -2.23 -1.67
C LYS A 19 -5.10 -1.43 -1.90
N THR A 20 -4.83 -1.18 -3.17
CA THR A 20 -3.78 -0.25 -3.61
C THR A 20 -4.40 0.91 -4.36
N PHE A 21 -3.78 2.07 -4.24
CA PHE A 21 -4.21 3.29 -4.88
C PHE A 21 -3.06 3.88 -5.67
N VAL A 22 -3.39 4.50 -6.80
CA VAL A 22 -2.39 5.14 -7.67
C VAL A 22 -2.77 6.59 -7.90
N THR A 23 -1.77 7.45 -7.84
CA THR A 23 -1.86 8.83 -8.33
C THR A 23 -0.73 9.10 -9.32
N THR A 24 -0.90 10.10 -10.17
CA THR A 24 0.10 10.40 -11.20
C THR A 24 0.35 11.90 -11.29
N SER A 25 1.50 12.26 -11.87
CA SER A 25 1.88 13.66 -12.11
C SER A 25 1.12 14.33 -13.27
N SER A 26 0.41 13.55 -14.11
CA SER A 26 -0.34 14.09 -15.24
C SER A 26 -1.59 13.28 -15.53
N GLN A 27 -2.58 13.93 -16.15
CA GLN A 27 -3.81 13.28 -16.58
C GLN A 27 -3.54 12.22 -17.67
N GLU A 28 -2.64 12.49 -18.58
CA GLU A 28 -2.25 11.53 -19.63
C GLU A 28 -1.71 10.24 -19.03
N LEU A 29 -0.83 10.35 -18.05
CA LEU A 29 -0.25 9.20 -17.36
C LEU A 29 -1.34 8.44 -16.56
N MET A 30 -2.29 9.15 -15.98
CA MET A 30 -3.43 8.56 -15.29
C MET A 30 -4.27 7.71 -16.26
N GLU A 31 -4.52 8.19 -17.46
CA GLU A 31 -5.25 7.44 -18.49
C GLU A 31 -4.50 6.15 -18.89
N GLN A 32 -3.18 6.23 -19.00
CA GLN A 32 -2.35 5.04 -19.29
C GLN A 32 -2.45 3.99 -18.17
N VAL A 33 -2.40 4.43 -16.93
CA VAL A 33 -2.54 3.55 -15.75
C VAL A 33 -3.92 2.90 -15.71
N LYS A 34 -4.97 3.64 -15.99
CA LYS A 34 -6.34 3.10 -16.06
C LYS A 34 -6.48 2.00 -17.12
N ARG A 35 -5.83 2.14 -18.27
CA ARG A 35 -5.84 1.13 -19.34
C ARG A 35 -5.23 -0.20 -18.89
N LEU A 36 -4.37 -0.20 -17.88
CA LEU A 36 -3.81 -1.41 -17.28
C LEU A 36 -4.77 -2.08 -16.29
N GLY A 37 -5.97 -1.52 -16.10
CA GLY A 37 -6.96 -2.04 -15.15
C GLY A 37 -6.62 -1.76 -13.68
N VAL A 38 -5.80 -0.75 -13.42
CA VAL A 38 -5.40 -0.36 -12.07
C VAL A 38 -6.40 0.64 -11.49
N GLU A 39 -6.83 0.41 -10.26
CA GLU A 39 -7.66 1.37 -9.54
C GLU A 39 -6.88 2.66 -9.28
N THR A 40 -7.51 3.80 -9.53
CA THR A 40 -6.93 5.11 -9.30
C THR A 40 -7.59 5.78 -8.10
N THR A 41 -6.87 6.70 -7.46
CA THR A 41 -7.40 7.43 -6.31
C THR A 41 -8.60 8.30 -6.69
N LEU A 42 -9.52 8.40 -5.75
CA LEU A 42 -10.61 9.38 -5.83
C LEU A 42 -10.03 10.80 -5.77
N GLN A 43 -10.69 11.74 -6.44
CA GLN A 43 -10.23 13.14 -6.55
C GLN A 43 -10.07 13.85 -5.20
N SER A 44 -10.69 13.34 -4.13
CA SER A 44 -10.62 13.92 -2.79
C SER A 44 -9.45 13.44 -1.92
N PHE A 45 -8.54 12.66 -2.46
CA PHE A 45 -7.42 12.12 -1.71
C PHE A 45 -6.23 13.08 -1.71
N PHE A 46 -5.87 13.59 -0.54
CA PHE A 46 -4.69 14.45 -0.37
C PHE A 46 -3.50 13.61 0.05
N ILE A 47 -2.44 13.68 -0.75
CA ILE A 47 -1.16 13.08 -0.41
C ILE A 47 -0.34 14.11 0.33
N THR A 48 -0.02 13.83 1.58
CA THR A 48 0.80 14.69 2.42
C THR A 48 2.20 14.14 2.55
N GLY A 49 3.15 14.99 2.98
CA GLY A 49 4.52 14.61 3.23
C GLY A 49 5.39 14.55 1.98
N PHE A 50 6.50 13.87 2.09
CA PHE A 50 7.56 13.87 1.09
C PHE A 50 7.12 13.30 -0.26
N ASN A 51 6.34 12.23 -0.27
CA ASN A 51 5.85 11.61 -1.51
C ASN A 51 4.96 12.56 -2.32
N GLY A 52 4.12 13.32 -1.64
CA GLY A 52 3.28 14.33 -2.29
C GLY A 52 4.10 15.49 -2.87
N LEU A 53 5.12 15.94 -2.13
CA LEU A 53 6.02 16.99 -2.61
C LEU A 53 6.80 16.57 -3.86
N ILE A 54 7.32 15.35 -3.91
CA ILE A 54 8.04 14.83 -5.08
C ILE A 54 7.12 14.76 -6.30
N LEU A 55 5.89 14.27 -6.14
CA LEU A 55 4.94 14.20 -7.27
C LEU A 55 4.54 15.59 -7.75
N GLY A 56 4.36 16.54 -6.85
CA GLY A 56 4.11 17.94 -7.20
C GLY A 56 5.28 18.57 -7.94
N PHE A 57 6.50 18.32 -7.51
CA PHE A 57 7.72 18.73 -8.18
C PHE A 57 7.83 18.12 -9.58
N ALA A 58 7.57 16.84 -9.70
CA ALA A 58 7.55 16.14 -10.99
C ALA A 58 6.57 16.80 -11.95
N LYS A 59 5.36 17.06 -11.49
CA LYS A 59 4.32 17.75 -12.29
C LYS A 59 4.80 19.11 -12.77
N SER A 60 5.38 19.91 -11.88
CA SER A 60 5.86 21.26 -12.21
C SER A 60 7.03 21.27 -13.19
N ASN A 61 7.78 20.18 -13.28
CA ASN A 61 8.98 20.07 -14.13
C ASN A 61 8.78 19.11 -15.31
N ASN A 62 7.55 18.76 -15.64
CA ASN A 62 7.20 17.84 -16.73
C ASN A 62 7.91 16.48 -16.62
N ILE A 63 8.14 16.02 -15.39
CA ILE A 63 8.70 14.70 -15.10
C ILE A 63 7.53 13.74 -14.83
N ARG A 64 7.56 12.58 -15.46
CA ARG A 64 6.52 11.55 -15.26
C ARG A 64 6.71 10.91 -13.89
N GLY A 65 5.67 10.96 -13.06
CA GLY A 65 5.67 10.41 -11.72
C GLY A 65 4.41 9.61 -11.40
N ILE A 66 4.58 8.49 -10.73
CA ILE A 66 3.50 7.63 -10.25
C ILE A 66 3.68 7.40 -8.75
N GLY A 67 2.65 7.71 -7.97
CA GLY A 67 2.58 7.36 -6.55
C GLY A 67 1.74 6.12 -6.35
N VAL A 68 2.26 5.14 -5.62
CA VAL A 68 1.58 3.88 -5.29
C VAL A 68 1.41 3.80 -3.78
N TYR A 69 0.19 3.55 -3.33
CA TYR A 69 -0.15 3.50 -1.90
C TYR A 69 -0.86 2.20 -1.57
N GLY A 70 -0.44 1.54 -0.49
CA GLY A 70 -1.10 0.36 0.04
C GLY A 70 -1.95 0.70 1.26
N GLU A 71 -3.12 0.09 1.36
CA GLU A 71 -3.99 0.24 2.52
C GLU A 71 -3.41 -0.50 3.72
N ILE A 72 -3.28 0.20 4.87
CA ILE A 72 -2.84 -0.36 6.14
C ILE A 72 -3.83 -0.02 7.25
N ASN A 73 -3.90 -0.86 8.28
CA ASN A 73 -4.79 -0.63 9.43
C ASN A 73 -4.04 -0.19 10.70
N ASP A 74 -2.77 -0.52 10.83
CA ASP A 74 -1.95 -0.15 11.97
C ASP A 74 -0.51 0.17 11.53
N PRO A 75 -0.08 1.45 11.65
CA PRO A 75 1.26 1.84 11.22
C PRO A 75 2.38 1.32 12.14
N GLN A 76 2.05 0.76 13.30
CA GLN A 76 3.03 0.20 14.23
C GLN A 76 3.31 -1.29 14.00
N ILE A 77 2.52 -1.94 13.17
CA ILE A 77 2.67 -3.36 12.85
C ILE A 77 3.18 -3.48 11.41
N PRO A 78 4.17 -4.37 11.16
CA PRO A 78 4.63 -4.63 9.79
C PRO A 78 3.47 -5.11 8.89
N GLN A 79 3.28 -4.43 7.77
CA GLN A 79 2.13 -4.61 6.88
C GLN A 79 2.57 -5.36 5.61
N TYR A 80 2.91 -6.64 5.75
CA TYR A 80 3.46 -7.46 4.67
C TYR A 80 2.48 -7.69 3.52
N ARG A 81 1.16 -7.78 3.80
CA ARG A 81 0.16 -7.93 2.74
C ARG A 81 0.04 -6.66 1.90
N ALA A 82 0.08 -5.50 2.53
CA ALA A 82 0.11 -4.23 1.81
C ALA A 82 1.37 -4.11 0.96
N ALA A 83 2.53 -4.48 1.49
CA ALA A 83 3.78 -4.51 0.76
C ALA A 83 3.70 -5.43 -0.47
N LYS A 84 3.14 -6.63 -0.31
CA LYS A 84 2.93 -7.56 -1.43
C LYS A 84 2.04 -6.95 -2.51
N SER A 85 0.92 -6.36 -2.12
CA SER A 85 -0.01 -5.72 -3.06
C SER A 85 0.65 -4.58 -3.84
N ILE A 86 1.46 -3.77 -3.17
CA ILE A 86 2.25 -2.70 -3.80
C ILE A 86 3.25 -3.29 -4.81
N LEU A 87 4.01 -4.31 -4.42
CA LEU A 87 4.99 -4.93 -5.30
C LEU A 87 4.34 -5.57 -6.53
N GLN A 88 3.21 -6.25 -6.37
CA GLN A 88 2.44 -6.79 -7.48
C GLN A 88 1.99 -5.69 -8.45
N LEU A 89 1.55 -4.55 -7.91
CA LEU A 89 1.16 -3.42 -8.73
C LEU A 89 2.36 -2.81 -9.47
N LEU A 90 3.50 -2.66 -8.79
CA LEU A 90 4.73 -2.18 -9.42
C LEU A 90 5.21 -3.12 -10.53
N GLU A 91 5.11 -4.43 -10.35
CA GLU A 91 5.40 -5.40 -11.41
C GLU A 91 4.53 -5.17 -12.66
N ARG A 92 3.24 -4.87 -12.45
CA ARG A 92 2.33 -4.56 -13.56
C ARG A 92 2.67 -3.23 -14.25
N LEU A 93 3.05 -2.22 -13.49
CA LEU A 93 3.36 -0.89 -14.02
C LEU A 93 4.73 -0.84 -14.72
N THR A 94 5.70 -1.60 -14.24
CA THR A 94 7.08 -1.54 -14.72
C THR A 94 7.45 -2.70 -15.66
N PHE A 95 6.65 -3.76 -15.67
CA PHE A 95 6.96 -5.04 -16.34
C PHE A 95 8.23 -5.71 -15.80
N LEU A 96 8.65 -5.35 -14.59
CA LEU A 96 9.76 -5.97 -13.87
C LEU A 96 9.24 -7.02 -12.89
N LYS A 97 10.10 -7.96 -12.49
CA LYS A 97 9.83 -8.92 -11.43
C LYS A 97 10.66 -8.59 -10.21
N PHE A 98 10.04 -8.60 -9.02
CA PHE A 98 10.68 -8.25 -7.76
C PHE A 98 10.99 -9.46 -6.87
N GLY A 99 10.97 -10.67 -7.43
CA GLY A 99 11.32 -11.90 -6.73
C GLY A 99 10.13 -12.70 -6.20
N GLU A 100 10.35 -13.48 -5.17
CA GLU A 100 9.37 -14.39 -4.61
C GLU A 100 8.45 -13.67 -3.60
N LEU A 101 7.34 -13.13 -4.08
CA LEU A 101 6.39 -12.37 -3.24
C LEU A 101 5.64 -13.27 -2.25
N HIS A 102 5.64 -14.57 -2.46
CA HIS A 102 5.01 -15.55 -1.55
C HIS A 102 5.60 -15.51 -0.13
N GLU A 103 6.88 -15.16 0.02
CA GLU A 103 7.50 -15.00 1.33
C GLU A 103 6.78 -13.96 2.19
N LEU A 104 6.20 -12.94 1.57
CA LEU A 104 5.43 -11.91 2.27
C LEU A 104 4.13 -12.46 2.86
N ASP A 105 3.51 -13.45 2.23
CA ASP A 105 2.34 -14.14 2.78
C ASP A 105 2.71 -14.91 4.06
N ILE A 106 3.85 -15.60 4.05
CA ILE A 106 4.36 -16.34 5.21
C ILE A 106 4.63 -15.38 6.37
N MET A 107 5.26 -14.23 6.11
CA MET A 107 5.53 -13.21 7.11
C MET A 107 4.24 -12.59 7.66
N ALA A 108 3.25 -12.35 6.80
CA ALA A 108 1.96 -11.84 7.21
C ALA A 108 1.22 -12.81 8.14
N GLU A 109 1.21 -14.09 7.81
CA GLU A 109 0.60 -15.13 8.64
C GLU A 109 1.30 -15.26 10.01
N ALA A 110 2.61 -15.12 10.06
CA ALA A 110 3.36 -15.11 11.32
C ALA A 110 2.94 -13.95 12.22
N ILE A 111 2.76 -12.75 11.65
CA ILE A 111 2.24 -11.59 12.39
C ILE A 111 0.82 -11.84 12.89
N ASP A 112 -0.06 -12.39 12.07
CA ASP A 112 -1.43 -12.73 12.47
C ASP A 112 -1.46 -13.68 13.69
N LYS A 113 -0.59 -14.68 13.71
CA LYS A 113 -0.47 -15.62 14.81
C LYS A 113 -0.01 -14.92 16.09
N GLU A 114 0.95 -14.02 16.00
CA GLU A 114 1.43 -13.27 17.18
C GLU A 114 0.33 -12.35 17.74
N ILE A 115 -0.42 -11.67 16.89
CA ILE A 115 -1.55 -10.83 17.30
C ILE A 115 -2.62 -11.68 17.98
N TYR A 116 -2.96 -12.85 17.42
CA TYR A 116 -3.93 -13.77 18.01
C TYR A 116 -3.51 -14.24 19.40
N LYS A 117 -2.25 -14.64 19.58
CA LYS A 117 -1.71 -15.06 20.88
C LYS A 117 -1.80 -13.96 21.91
N THR A 118 -1.43 -12.73 21.55
CA THR A 118 -1.48 -11.58 22.46
C THR A 118 -2.91 -11.30 22.93
N ARG A 119 -3.89 -11.30 22.01
CA ARG A 119 -5.31 -11.11 22.34
C ARG A 119 -5.83 -12.21 23.25
N THR A 120 -5.52 -13.47 22.96
CA THR A 120 -5.95 -14.62 23.76
C THR A 120 -5.37 -14.56 25.18
N SER A 121 -4.12 -14.13 25.33
CA SER A 121 -3.48 -13.95 26.64
C SER A 121 -4.14 -12.83 27.44
N ASP A 122 -4.48 -11.73 26.80
CA ASP A 122 -5.17 -10.60 27.41
C ASP A 122 -6.57 -11.01 27.88
N ASP A 123 -7.32 -11.72 27.06
CA ASP A 123 -8.65 -12.23 27.39
C ASP A 123 -8.60 -13.19 28.59
N SER A 124 -7.63 -14.10 28.64
CA SER A 124 -7.46 -15.03 29.75
C SER A 124 -7.10 -14.31 31.07
N TYR A 125 -6.38 -13.21 30.99
CA TYR A 125 -6.05 -12.38 32.16
C TYR A 125 -7.29 -11.71 32.75
N PHE A 126 -8.23 -11.25 31.91
CA PHE A 126 -9.48 -10.65 32.37
C PHE A 126 -10.48 -11.68 32.87
N ASP A 127 -10.53 -12.88 32.32
CA ASP A 127 -11.45 -13.97 32.73
C ASP A 127 -11.11 -14.55 34.11
N ASN A 128 -9.89 -14.39 34.60
CA ASN A 128 -9.43 -14.88 35.89
C ASN A 128 -9.66 -13.89 37.06
N LYS A 129 -10.35 -12.79 36.80
CA LYS A 129 -10.78 -11.83 37.84
C LYS A 129 -12.25 -11.98 38.16
#